data_bc9f47bca348459435e1c1cbce14badf
#
_entry.id   bc9f47bca348459435e1c1cbce14badf
#
_cell.length_a   1.000
_cell.length_b   1.000
_cell.length_c   1.000
_cell.angle_alpha   90.00
_cell.angle_beta   90.00
_cell.angle_gamma   90.00
#
_symmetry.space_group_name_H-M   'P 1'
#
loop_
_entity.id
_entity.type
_entity.pdbx_description
1 polymer ?
#
loop_
_entity_poly.entity_id
_entity_poly.type
_entity_poly.pdbx_seq_one_letter_code
_entity_poly.pdbx_strand_id
1 'polypeptide(L)'
;MLKYISLIFSFTFILIRPAAADTYDLERFLSLVRDNSKQLQLAVKEKELAKVNKRQAISTALPRVALQADYTRNLTDYYMYADLGELFGGGDDGAVKFKVNRTNEYSANIALQQTLFSPSVGSAIKAARQYQKLTDLAYEANEQGVISAAKSMFYQTLLLEKFWKISKSAEENAKDNYDNMSMKFDNGVVSEFELLQAEVRWKNIIPETAKARRNYEMALNNLRNLSGIPVDTSIELEGDFDEYPPMPDNMMPFESVLRQRPDFNALLWEEKLRSTNLSAKKSAFLPTLTGSFVYAYSAQSDYWKLEQDNGLLMAGVNLSIPIYTGGYLSSEVQRARIELNKTQVSIDTNREQIYNEVSNIYLQLKEAHQRIASAEATLKAAEKAFQIAETTAQNGLATQLQLKDARLGFDQATMNYYAAIFDYLNATFQWERVTGRVE
;
A
#
# COMPACT_ATOMS: atom_id res chain seq x y z
N MET A 1 33.06 -11.24 -65.70
CA MET A 1 32.42 -12.40 -64.99
C MET A 1 31.46 -11.87 -63.94
N LEU A 2 30.19 -11.75 -64.32
CA LEU A 2 29.11 -11.35 -63.40
C LEU A 2 28.75 -12.56 -62.51
N LYS A 3 28.73 -12.40 -61.20
CA LYS A 3 28.07 -13.33 -60.29
C LYS A 3 26.84 -12.66 -59.73
N TYR A 4 25.69 -13.23 -60.03
CA TYR A 4 24.37 -12.88 -59.52
C TYR A 4 24.31 -13.18 -58.02
N ILE A 5 23.94 -12.18 -57.19
CA ILE A 5 23.51 -12.37 -55.82
C ILE A 5 21.98 -12.29 -55.83
N SER A 6 21.35 -13.45 -55.69
CA SER A 6 19.88 -13.56 -55.53
C SER A 6 19.54 -13.29 -54.06
N LEU A 7 18.88 -12.15 -53.80
CA LEU A 7 18.37 -11.78 -52.48
C LEU A 7 16.98 -12.40 -52.30
N ILE A 8 16.90 -13.52 -51.57
CA ILE A 8 15.61 -14.14 -51.18
C ILE A 8 15.03 -13.32 -50.02
N PHE A 9 14.00 -12.54 -50.34
CA PHE A 9 13.18 -11.83 -49.36
C PHE A 9 12.20 -12.85 -48.75
N SER A 10 12.56 -13.39 -47.56
CA SER A 10 11.67 -14.26 -46.80
C SER A 10 10.63 -13.38 -46.09
N PHE A 11 9.42 -13.33 -46.65
CA PHE A 11 8.27 -12.63 -46.09
C PHE A 11 7.71 -13.52 -44.95
N THR A 12 8.16 -13.27 -43.72
CA THR A 12 7.59 -13.94 -42.56
C THR A 12 6.21 -13.32 -42.30
N PHE A 13 5.18 -14.04 -42.72
CA PHE A 13 3.78 -13.72 -42.39
C PHE A 13 3.59 -13.93 -40.88
N ILE A 14 3.69 -12.87 -40.11
CA ILE A 14 3.27 -12.88 -38.70
C ILE A 14 1.76 -13.02 -38.70
N LEU A 15 1.29 -14.25 -38.53
CA LEU A 15 -0.11 -14.53 -38.19
C LEU A 15 -0.40 -13.85 -36.84
N ILE A 16 -0.96 -12.63 -36.90
CA ILE A 16 -1.62 -12.00 -35.75
C ILE A 16 -2.83 -12.90 -35.46
N ARG A 17 -2.65 -13.87 -34.55
CA ARG A 17 -3.78 -14.53 -33.92
C ARG A 17 -4.54 -13.42 -33.19
N PRO A 18 -5.87 -13.28 -33.37
CA PRO A 18 -6.65 -12.46 -32.46
C PRO A 18 -6.37 -13.00 -31.07
N ALA A 19 -5.86 -12.15 -30.20
CA ALA A 19 -5.66 -12.50 -28.80
C ALA A 19 -7.05 -12.93 -28.27
N ALA A 20 -7.20 -14.23 -28.00
CA ALA A 20 -8.36 -14.70 -27.25
C ALA A 20 -8.36 -13.87 -25.95
N ALA A 21 -9.53 -13.33 -25.57
CA ALA A 21 -9.65 -12.61 -24.32
C ALA A 21 -9.21 -13.56 -23.20
N ASP A 22 -8.24 -13.12 -22.40
CA ASP A 22 -7.82 -13.89 -21.24
C ASP A 22 -8.96 -13.88 -20.22
N THR A 23 -9.46 -15.08 -19.90
CA THR A 23 -10.52 -15.27 -18.90
C THR A 23 -9.93 -15.29 -17.50
N TYR A 24 -10.52 -14.53 -16.61
CA TYR A 24 -10.08 -14.40 -15.22
C TYR A 24 -11.23 -14.76 -14.27
N ASP A 25 -11.04 -15.84 -13.52
CA ASP A 25 -11.84 -16.11 -12.32
C ASP A 25 -11.33 -15.31 -11.13
N LEU A 26 -12.04 -15.36 -10.01
CA LEU A 26 -11.68 -14.62 -8.80
C LEU A 26 -10.29 -15.03 -8.27
N GLU A 27 -9.96 -16.33 -8.24
CA GLU A 27 -8.69 -16.82 -7.66
C GLU A 27 -7.50 -16.34 -8.48
N ARG A 28 -7.55 -16.47 -9.80
CA ARG A 28 -6.52 -15.99 -10.72
C ARG A 28 -6.36 -14.47 -10.63
N PHE A 29 -7.47 -13.74 -10.52
CA PHE A 29 -7.43 -12.30 -10.34
C PHE A 29 -6.76 -11.92 -9.02
N LEU A 30 -7.12 -12.55 -7.89
CA LEU A 30 -6.53 -12.27 -6.58
C LEU A 30 -5.04 -12.63 -6.54
N SER A 31 -4.59 -13.69 -7.23
CA SER A 31 -3.16 -14.00 -7.33
C SER A 31 -2.39 -12.90 -8.04
N LEU A 32 -2.92 -12.36 -9.15
CA LEU A 32 -2.31 -11.22 -9.85
C LEU A 32 -2.28 -9.96 -8.98
N VAL A 33 -3.32 -9.71 -8.19
CA VAL A 33 -3.36 -8.58 -7.25
C VAL A 33 -2.28 -8.74 -6.18
N ARG A 34 -2.08 -9.93 -5.61
CA ARG A 34 -1.01 -10.19 -4.64
C ARG A 34 0.38 -9.91 -5.22
N ASP A 35 0.61 -10.31 -6.46
CA ASP A 35 1.93 -10.17 -7.11
C ASP A 35 2.20 -8.75 -7.61
N ASN A 36 1.19 -8.08 -8.15
CA ASN A 36 1.39 -6.85 -8.91
C ASN A 36 0.88 -5.58 -8.23
N SER A 37 0.06 -5.68 -7.17
CA SER A 37 -0.49 -4.50 -6.49
C SER A 37 0.62 -3.58 -5.99
N LYS A 38 0.62 -2.33 -6.45
CA LYS A 38 1.59 -1.32 -6.03
C LYS A 38 1.54 -1.06 -4.51
N GLN A 39 0.36 -1.15 -3.92
CA GLN A 39 0.18 -0.98 -2.48
C GLN A 39 0.89 -2.09 -1.70
N LEU A 40 0.77 -3.36 -2.14
CA LEU A 40 1.47 -4.48 -1.51
C LEU A 40 2.98 -4.41 -1.76
N GLN A 41 3.42 -4.02 -2.96
CA GLN A 41 4.84 -3.80 -3.25
C GLN A 41 5.46 -2.75 -2.31
N LEU A 42 4.76 -1.63 -2.05
CA LEU A 42 5.20 -0.62 -1.08
C LEU A 42 5.29 -1.20 0.34
N ALA A 43 4.28 -1.97 0.76
CA ALA A 43 4.29 -2.61 2.08
C ALA A 43 5.43 -3.64 2.24
N VAL A 44 5.79 -4.37 1.17
CA VAL A 44 6.98 -5.24 1.14
C VAL A 44 8.26 -4.42 1.31
N LYS A 45 8.37 -3.24 0.66
CA LYS A 45 9.53 -2.36 0.82
C LYS A 45 9.67 -1.83 2.25
N GLU A 46 8.57 -1.54 2.93
CA GLU A 46 8.59 -1.19 4.37
C GLU A 46 9.11 -2.35 5.24
N LYS A 47 8.74 -3.60 4.95
CA LYS A 47 9.31 -4.78 5.63
C LYS A 47 10.82 -4.93 5.36
N GLU A 48 11.27 -4.70 4.12
CA GLU A 48 12.69 -4.71 3.78
C GLU A 48 13.45 -3.61 4.55
N LEU A 49 12.88 -2.39 4.59
CA LEU A 49 13.44 -1.26 5.35
C LEU A 49 13.54 -1.58 6.85
N ALA A 50 12.52 -2.20 7.45
CA ALA A 50 12.57 -2.63 8.84
C ALA A 50 13.69 -3.64 9.12
N LYS A 51 13.96 -4.57 8.17
CA LYS A 51 15.10 -5.50 8.25
C LYS A 51 16.45 -4.77 8.19
N VAL A 52 16.56 -3.75 7.34
CA VAL A 52 17.77 -2.91 7.24
C VAL A 52 17.97 -2.11 8.53
N ASN A 53 16.91 -1.48 9.05
CA ASN A 53 16.95 -0.73 10.31
C ASN A 53 17.38 -1.62 11.49
N LYS A 54 16.95 -2.88 11.53
CA LYS A 54 17.42 -3.85 12.52
C LYS A 54 18.91 -4.13 12.38
N ARG A 55 19.42 -4.33 11.16
CA ARG A 55 20.88 -4.50 10.93
C ARG A 55 21.65 -3.27 11.34
N GLN A 56 21.14 -2.08 11.03
CA GLN A 56 21.73 -0.81 11.43
C GLN A 56 21.76 -0.67 12.96
N ALA A 57 20.68 -1.05 13.67
CA ALA A 57 20.67 -1.04 15.13
C ALA A 57 21.72 -2.01 15.73
N ILE A 58 21.89 -3.21 15.12
CA ILE A 58 22.91 -4.16 15.56
C ILE A 58 24.33 -3.62 15.28
N SER A 59 24.54 -2.93 14.16
CA SER A 59 25.86 -2.39 13.81
C SER A 59 26.36 -1.34 14.81
N THR A 60 25.49 -0.70 15.58
CA THR A 60 25.89 0.22 16.66
C THR A 60 26.65 -0.46 17.81
N ALA A 61 26.46 -1.79 17.95
CA ALA A 61 27.18 -2.61 18.92
C ALA A 61 28.50 -3.18 18.37
N LEU A 62 28.75 -3.09 17.06
CA LEU A 62 29.93 -3.65 16.41
C LEU A 62 31.08 -2.64 16.36
N PRO A 63 32.35 -3.12 16.26
CA PRO A 63 33.48 -2.23 16.06
C PRO A 63 33.33 -1.40 14.81
N ARG A 64 33.74 -0.15 14.90
CA ARG A 64 33.80 0.78 13.78
C ARG A 64 35.25 1.11 13.50
N VAL A 65 35.69 0.87 12.27
CA VAL A 65 37.07 1.21 11.82
C VAL A 65 36.96 2.34 10.82
N ALA A 66 37.71 3.39 11.05
CA ALA A 66 37.82 4.54 10.15
C ALA A 66 39.30 4.87 9.85
N LEU A 67 39.60 5.19 8.60
CA LEU A 67 40.86 5.81 8.18
C LEU A 67 40.56 7.27 7.86
N GLN A 68 41.34 8.17 8.45
CA GLN A 68 41.34 9.58 8.13
C GLN A 68 42.77 9.98 7.73
N ALA A 69 42.89 10.71 6.63
CA ALA A 69 44.16 11.25 6.19
C ALA A 69 43.98 12.72 5.81
N ASP A 70 44.80 13.56 6.36
CA ASP A 70 44.74 15.00 6.17
C ASP A 70 46.11 15.49 5.67
N TYR A 71 46.08 16.44 4.77
CA TYR A 71 47.23 17.21 4.32
C TYR A 71 46.93 18.68 4.54
N THR A 72 47.83 19.35 5.25
CA THR A 72 47.77 20.80 5.49
C THR A 72 49.00 21.46 4.95
N ARG A 73 48.80 22.50 4.15
CA ARG A 73 49.89 23.39 3.72
C ARG A 73 49.78 24.71 4.45
N ASN A 74 50.77 25.01 5.27
CA ASN A 74 50.89 26.29 5.95
C ASN A 74 51.38 27.33 4.97
N LEU A 75 50.60 28.36 4.72
CA LEU A 75 50.93 29.45 3.78
C LEU A 75 51.76 30.54 4.44
N THR A 76 51.82 30.55 5.79
CA THR A 76 52.56 31.50 6.60
C THR A 76 53.36 30.77 7.68
N ASP A 77 54.52 31.27 7.98
CA ASP A 77 55.35 30.74 9.08
C ASP A 77 54.79 31.20 10.42
N TYR A 78 54.64 30.26 11.34
CA TYR A 78 54.25 30.53 12.74
C TYR A 78 55.52 30.43 13.62
N TYR A 79 55.76 31.51 14.38
CA TYR A 79 56.94 31.61 15.26
C TYR A 79 56.49 31.63 16.71
N MET A 80 57.21 30.89 17.54
CA MET A 80 57.13 30.95 18.98
C MET A 80 58.36 31.67 19.52
N TYR A 81 58.17 32.45 20.59
CA TYR A 81 59.23 33.13 21.31
C TYR A 81 59.36 32.43 22.66
N ALA A 82 60.53 31.85 22.93
CA ALA A 82 60.80 31.24 24.24
C ALA A 82 61.99 31.93 24.84
N ASP A 83 61.91 32.34 26.10
CA ASP A 83 63.02 32.81 26.87
C ASP A 83 63.87 31.62 27.31
N LEU A 84 65.02 31.43 26.66
CA LEU A 84 65.97 30.35 26.95
C LEU A 84 67.13 30.84 27.71
N GLY A 85 67.15 32.13 28.16
CA GLY A 85 68.27 32.77 28.81
C GLY A 85 68.76 32.07 30.08
N GLU A 86 67.82 31.56 30.89
CA GLU A 86 68.20 30.78 32.10
C GLU A 86 68.79 29.40 31.78
N LEU A 87 68.46 28.78 30.63
CA LEU A 87 68.92 27.43 30.26
C LEU A 87 70.29 27.38 29.64
N PHE A 88 70.72 28.47 28.99
CA PHE A 88 72.00 28.56 28.29
C PHE A 88 73.03 29.62 28.80
N GLY A 89 72.79 30.20 29.99
CA GLY A 89 73.74 31.07 30.69
C GLY A 89 73.99 32.42 30.00
N GLY A 90 73.06 32.93 29.24
CA GLY A 90 73.13 34.23 28.56
C GLY A 90 72.25 35.26 29.27
N GLY A 91 72.79 36.47 29.57
CA GLY A 91 72.04 37.52 30.27
C GLY A 91 70.90 38.10 29.48
N ASP A 92 70.10 38.81 30.17
CA ASP A 92 68.85 39.57 30.18
C ASP A 92 68.10 39.98 28.89
N ASP A 93 68.39 39.46 27.68
CA ASP A 93 67.61 39.78 26.46
C ASP A 93 67.35 38.57 25.54
N GLY A 94 66.98 37.43 26.09
CA GLY A 94 67.16 36.13 25.47
C GLY A 94 65.92 35.46 24.88
N ALA A 95 64.84 36.16 24.47
CA ALA A 95 63.72 35.50 23.75
C ALA A 95 64.17 35.06 22.35
N VAL A 96 64.37 33.74 22.20
CA VAL A 96 64.73 33.13 20.91
C VAL A 96 63.46 32.87 20.10
N LYS A 97 63.46 33.39 18.89
CA LYS A 97 62.42 33.17 17.92
C LYS A 97 62.70 31.90 17.13
N PHE A 98 61.82 30.92 17.19
CA PHE A 98 61.96 29.72 16.36
C PHE A 98 60.70 29.40 15.64
N LYS A 99 60.79 28.89 14.42
CA LYS A 99 59.67 28.46 13.58
C LYS A 99 59.12 27.13 14.12
N VAL A 100 57.81 27.10 14.40
CA VAL A 100 57.13 25.94 15.01
C VAL A 100 56.48 25.05 13.95
N ASN A 101 55.93 25.65 12.89
CA ASN A 101 55.26 24.89 11.84
C ASN A 101 56.24 24.59 10.66
N ARG A 102 55.97 23.51 9.97
CA ARG A 102 56.55 23.22 8.66
C ARG A 102 55.56 23.62 7.56
N THR A 103 56.05 23.79 6.34
CA THR A 103 55.23 24.17 5.19
C THR A 103 54.18 23.11 4.86
N ASN A 104 54.52 21.84 4.98
CA ASN A 104 53.65 20.72 4.69
C ASN A 104 53.50 19.84 5.94
N GLU A 105 52.27 19.54 6.31
CA GLU A 105 51.93 18.65 7.40
C GLU A 105 51.04 17.54 6.85
N TYR A 106 51.38 16.31 7.15
CA TYR A 106 50.68 15.10 6.75
C TYR A 106 50.24 14.38 8.01
N SER A 107 48.98 13.96 8.06
CA SER A 107 48.50 13.08 9.12
C SER A 107 47.64 11.96 8.52
N ALA A 108 47.78 10.77 9.08
CA ALA A 108 46.93 9.64 8.79
C ALA A 108 46.63 8.89 10.08
N ASN A 109 45.37 8.60 10.35
CA ASN A 109 45.04 7.80 11.51
C ASN A 109 44.06 6.69 11.13
N ILE A 110 44.28 5.50 11.66
CA ILE A 110 43.33 4.38 11.65
C ILE A 110 42.82 4.22 13.06
N ALA A 111 41.50 4.45 13.24
CA ALA A 111 40.84 4.35 14.54
C ALA A 111 39.83 3.21 14.52
N LEU A 112 39.96 2.28 15.45
CA LEU A 112 38.90 1.31 15.81
C LEU A 112 38.21 1.80 17.07
N GLN A 113 36.90 1.95 17.01
CA GLN A 113 36.06 2.33 18.14
C GLN A 113 34.97 1.30 18.38
N GLN A 114 34.80 0.88 19.62
CA GLN A 114 33.81 -0.11 20.01
C GLN A 114 33.05 0.35 21.26
N THR A 115 31.71 0.29 21.19
CA THR A 115 30.89 0.41 22.39
C THR A 115 31.00 -0.89 23.20
N LEU A 116 31.62 -0.82 24.38
CA LEU A 116 31.80 -1.96 25.28
C LEU A 116 30.57 -2.17 26.17
N PHE A 117 29.97 -1.08 26.64
CA PHE A 117 28.75 -1.09 27.41
C PHE A 117 27.92 0.16 27.13
N SER A 118 26.66 -0.05 26.71
CA SER A 118 25.66 1.00 26.55
C SER A 118 24.25 0.42 26.64
N PRO A 119 23.49 0.71 27.69
CA PRO A 119 22.10 0.25 27.82
C PRO A 119 21.20 0.78 26.71
N SER A 120 21.51 1.94 26.12
CA SER A 120 20.78 2.51 24.99
C SER A 120 20.91 1.67 23.71
N VAL A 121 22.08 1.08 23.46
CA VAL A 121 22.32 0.16 22.33
C VAL A 121 21.46 -1.09 22.45
N GLY A 122 21.38 -1.69 23.65
CA GLY A 122 20.50 -2.85 23.89
C GLY A 122 19.02 -2.50 23.66
N SER A 123 18.60 -1.33 24.12
CA SER A 123 17.25 -0.82 23.89
C SER A 123 16.96 -0.55 22.39
N ALA A 124 17.91 0.00 21.65
CA ALA A 124 17.80 0.26 20.22
C ALA A 124 17.62 -1.05 19.41
N ILE A 125 18.41 -2.09 19.75
CA ILE A 125 18.29 -3.40 19.10
C ILE A 125 16.92 -4.05 19.42
N LYS A 126 16.44 -3.94 20.66
CA LYS A 126 15.12 -4.42 21.05
C LYS A 126 14.01 -3.67 20.31
N ALA A 127 14.08 -2.34 20.24
CA ALA A 127 13.14 -1.50 19.51
C ALA A 127 13.09 -1.86 18.03
N ALA A 128 14.25 -2.08 17.39
CA ALA A 128 14.32 -2.46 15.98
C ALA A 128 13.68 -3.83 15.68
N ARG A 129 13.79 -4.81 16.62
CA ARG A 129 13.08 -6.09 16.53
C ARG A 129 11.56 -5.93 16.65
N GLN A 130 11.12 -5.07 17.56
CA GLN A 130 9.70 -4.78 17.76
C GLN A 130 9.12 -4.04 16.56
N TYR A 131 9.87 -3.08 16.00
CA TYR A 131 9.49 -2.39 14.76
C TYR A 131 9.37 -3.35 13.58
N GLN A 132 10.28 -4.32 13.44
CA GLN A 132 10.16 -5.35 12.42
C GLN A 132 8.86 -6.16 12.57
N LYS A 133 8.49 -6.55 13.80
CA LYS A 133 7.23 -7.29 14.02
C LYS A 133 5.99 -6.44 13.77
N LEU A 134 6.04 -5.15 14.12
CA LEU A 134 4.99 -4.19 13.80
C LEU A 134 4.78 -4.10 12.28
N THR A 135 5.87 -3.96 11.50
CA THR A 135 5.77 -3.86 10.03
C THR A 135 5.31 -5.16 9.37
N ASP A 136 5.63 -6.34 9.94
CA ASP A 136 5.10 -7.62 9.47
C ASP A 136 3.57 -7.64 9.62
N LEU A 137 3.03 -7.25 10.78
CA LEU A 137 1.59 -7.18 11.03
C LEU A 137 0.89 -6.08 10.20
N ALA A 138 1.55 -4.95 10.00
CA ALA A 138 1.05 -3.90 9.13
C ALA A 138 0.95 -4.36 7.67
N TYR A 139 1.89 -5.18 7.21
CA TYR A 139 1.80 -5.84 5.90
C TYR A 139 0.58 -6.76 5.82
N GLU A 140 0.38 -7.63 6.81
CA GLU A 140 -0.77 -8.55 6.87
C GLU A 140 -2.09 -7.77 6.85
N ALA A 141 -2.19 -6.65 7.59
CA ALA A 141 -3.37 -5.78 7.58
C ALA A 141 -3.61 -5.13 6.20
N ASN A 142 -2.55 -4.66 5.55
CA ASN A 142 -2.64 -4.12 4.19
C ASN A 142 -3.06 -5.18 3.18
N GLU A 143 -2.52 -6.39 3.26
CA GLU A 143 -2.87 -7.50 2.38
C GLU A 143 -4.36 -7.83 2.50
N GLN A 144 -4.87 -7.99 3.74
CA GLN A 144 -6.30 -8.22 3.98
C GLN A 144 -7.17 -7.10 3.39
N GLY A 145 -6.75 -5.84 3.56
CA GLY A 145 -7.45 -4.69 2.99
C GLY A 145 -7.49 -4.71 1.46
N VAL A 146 -6.36 -4.99 0.81
CA VAL A 146 -6.25 -5.05 -0.65
C VAL A 146 -7.05 -6.23 -1.22
N ILE A 147 -6.99 -7.41 -0.60
CA ILE A 147 -7.74 -8.59 -1.06
C ILE A 147 -9.25 -8.37 -0.91
N SER A 148 -9.71 -7.84 0.23
CA SER A 148 -11.13 -7.51 0.42
C SER A 148 -11.63 -6.48 -0.62
N ALA A 149 -10.85 -5.44 -0.90
CA ALA A 149 -11.17 -4.46 -1.93
C ALA A 149 -11.16 -5.08 -3.34
N ALA A 150 -10.23 -5.99 -3.62
CA ALA A 150 -10.13 -6.69 -4.89
C ALA A 150 -11.35 -7.60 -5.15
N LYS A 151 -11.77 -8.38 -4.14
CA LYS A 151 -13.00 -9.19 -4.20
C LYS A 151 -14.23 -8.31 -4.51
N SER A 152 -14.38 -7.20 -3.79
CA SER A 152 -15.47 -6.24 -4.01
C SER A 152 -15.46 -5.65 -5.42
N MET A 153 -14.29 -5.24 -5.91
CA MET A 153 -14.12 -4.65 -7.25
C MET A 153 -14.39 -5.67 -8.37
N PHE A 154 -13.99 -6.92 -8.17
CA PHE A 154 -14.27 -8.01 -9.11
C PHE A 154 -15.78 -8.22 -9.30
N TYR A 155 -16.52 -8.42 -8.21
CA TYR A 155 -17.97 -8.60 -8.26
C TYR A 155 -18.73 -7.35 -8.68
N GLN A 156 -18.23 -6.15 -8.34
CA GLN A 156 -18.78 -4.90 -8.85
C GLN A 156 -18.68 -4.82 -10.38
N THR A 157 -17.56 -5.27 -10.94
CA THR A 157 -17.37 -5.26 -12.40
C THR A 157 -18.31 -6.27 -13.09
N LEU A 158 -18.47 -7.46 -12.52
CA LEU A 158 -19.47 -8.44 -12.98
C LEU A 158 -20.90 -7.87 -12.93
N LEU A 159 -21.27 -7.17 -11.85
CA LEU A 159 -22.58 -6.50 -11.73
C LEU A 159 -22.78 -5.47 -12.84
N LEU A 160 -21.79 -4.63 -13.09
CA LEU A 160 -21.87 -3.60 -14.13
C LEU A 160 -21.92 -4.21 -15.54
N GLU A 161 -21.29 -5.36 -15.75
CA GLU A 161 -21.44 -6.13 -16.99
C GLU A 161 -22.87 -6.62 -17.19
N LYS A 162 -23.49 -7.20 -16.13
CA LYS A 162 -24.89 -7.62 -16.17
C LYS A 162 -25.82 -6.44 -16.48
N PHE A 163 -25.60 -5.30 -15.82
CA PHE A 163 -26.39 -4.09 -16.07
C PHE A 163 -26.25 -3.58 -17.52
N TRP A 164 -25.04 -3.59 -18.05
CA TRP A 164 -24.82 -3.24 -19.45
C TRP A 164 -25.54 -4.22 -20.40
N LYS A 165 -25.45 -5.53 -20.17
CA LYS A 165 -26.14 -6.56 -20.97
C LYS A 165 -27.68 -6.37 -20.92
N ILE A 166 -28.26 -6.08 -19.76
CA ILE A 166 -29.70 -5.78 -19.61
C ILE A 166 -30.05 -4.51 -20.39
N SER A 167 -29.30 -3.43 -20.22
CA SER A 167 -29.55 -2.17 -20.93
C SER A 167 -29.45 -2.33 -22.45
N LYS A 168 -28.46 -3.11 -22.93
CA LYS A 168 -28.29 -3.41 -24.34
C LYS A 168 -29.48 -4.19 -24.90
N SER A 169 -29.96 -5.21 -24.20
CA SER A 169 -31.16 -5.96 -24.57
C SER A 169 -32.40 -5.08 -24.59
N ALA A 170 -32.51 -4.13 -23.64
CA ALA A 170 -33.62 -3.16 -23.63
C ALA A 170 -33.59 -2.22 -24.83
N GLU A 171 -32.39 -1.78 -25.25
CA GLU A 171 -32.19 -0.93 -26.46
C GLU A 171 -32.54 -1.70 -27.73
N GLU A 172 -32.07 -2.95 -27.88
CA GLU A 172 -32.38 -3.81 -29.04
C GLU A 172 -33.89 -4.02 -29.16
N ASN A 173 -34.56 -4.38 -28.05
CA ASN A 173 -36.03 -4.54 -28.03
C ASN A 173 -36.78 -3.24 -28.34
N ALA A 174 -36.31 -2.09 -27.88
CA ALA A 174 -36.92 -0.80 -28.20
C ALA A 174 -36.78 -0.43 -29.65
N LYS A 175 -35.63 -0.77 -30.27
CA LYS A 175 -35.40 -0.59 -31.70
C LYS A 175 -36.29 -1.48 -32.52
N ASP A 176 -36.39 -2.78 -32.20
CA ASP A 176 -37.26 -3.74 -32.91
C ASP A 176 -38.71 -3.31 -32.83
N ASN A 177 -39.14 -2.78 -31.70
CA ASN A 177 -40.49 -2.23 -31.57
C ASN A 177 -40.71 -1.00 -32.46
N TYR A 178 -39.77 -0.07 -32.55
CA TYR A 178 -39.81 1.07 -33.46
C TYR A 178 -39.87 0.62 -34.90
N ASP A 179 -39.02 -0.31 -35.32
CA ASP A 179 -39.00 -0.85 -36.69
C ASP A 179 -40.36 -1.51 -37.04
N ASN A 180 -40.94 -2.26 -36.11
CA ASN A 180 -42.30 -2.85 -36.27
C ASN A 180 -43.39 -1.79 -36.37
N MET A 181 -43.34 -0.70 -35.56
CA MET A 181 -44.31 0.39 -35.63
C MET A 181 -44.18 1.18 -36.91
N SER A 182 -42.98 1.37 -37.43
CA SER A 182 -42.74 2.00 -38.75
C SER A 182 -43.39 1.21 -39.88
N MET A 183 -43.20 -0.12 -39.92
CA MET A 183 -43.86 -0.97 -40.92
C MET A 183 -45.39 -0.95 -40.82
N LYS A 184 -45.94 -0.91 -39.62
CA LYS A 184 -47.41 -0.82 -39.39
C LYS A 184 -47.97 0.54 -39.80
N PHE A 185 -47.21 1.63 -39.58
CA PHE A 185 -47.61 2.96 -40.00
C PHE A 185 -47.60 3.09 -41.53
N ASP A 186 -46.61 2.57 -42.20
CA ASP A 186 -46.54 2.56 -43.68
C ASP A 186 -47.70 1.78 -44.31
N ASN A 187 -48.24 0.78 -43.60
CA ASN A 187 -49.42 0.03 -43.97
C ASN A 187 -50.76 0.62 -43.45
N GLY A 188 -50.71 1.80 -42.81
CA GLY A 188 -51.90 2.49 -42.28
C GLY A 188 -52.59 1.82 -41.08
N VAL A 189 -51.87 0.94 -40.36
CA VAL A 189 -52.40 0.14 -39.22
C VAL A 189 -52.30 0.87 -37.89
N VAL A 190 -51.30 1.76 -37.73
CA VAL A 190 -51.09 2.52 -36.51
C VAL A 190 -51.01 4.02 -36.80
N SER A 191 -51.25 4.84 -35.76
CA SER A 191 -51.17 6.30 -35.86
C SER A 191 -49.72 6.82 -35.89
N GLU A 192 -49.49 7.99 -36.45
CA GLU A 192 -48.22 8.70 -36.37
C GLU A 192 -47.79 8.93 -34.89
N PHE A 193 -48.71 9.16 -34.00
CA PHE A 193 -48.46 9.32 -32.58
C PHE A 193 -47.84 8.06 -31.96
N GLU A 194 -48.30 6.87 -32.29
CA GLU A 194 -47.75 5.60 -31.82
C GLU A 194 -46.33 5.36 -32.36
N LEU A 195 -46.07 5.70 -33.63
CA LEU A 195 -44.75 5.63 -34.22
C LEU A 195 -43.79 6.57 -33.52
N LEU A 196 -44.16 7.85 -33.31
CA LEU A 196 -43.33 8.84 -32.63
C LEU A 196 -43.03 8.44 -31.16
N GLN A 197 -44.01 7.84 -30.47
CA GLN A 197 -43.78 7.31 -29.12
C GLN A 197 -42.71 6.19 -29.12
N ALA A 198 -42.75 5.30 -30.07
CA ALA A 198 -41.75 4.22 -30.19
C ALA A 198 -40.36 4.79 -30.53
N GLU A 199 -40.28 5.79 -31.43
CA GLU A 199 -39.04 6.47 -31.75
C GLU A 199 -38.43 7.17 -30.53
N VAL A 200 -39.21 8.00 -29.83
CA VAL A 200 -38.76 8.70 -28.59
C VAL A 200 -38.22 7.72 -27.57
N ARG A 201 -38.91 6.60 -27.40
CA ARG A 201 -38.48 5.57 -26.47
C ARG A 201 -37.13 4.98 -26.86
N TRP A 202 -36.96 4.55 -28.12
CA TRP A 202 -35.69 4.01 -28.59
C TRP A 202 -34.55 5.03 -28.47
N LYS A 203 -34.78 6.28 -28.90
CA LYS A 203 -33.78 7.37 -28.79
C LYS A 203 -33.37 7.66 -27.34
N ASN A 204 -34.29 7.56 -26.37
CA ASN A 204 -33.99 7.80 -24.96
C ASN A 204 -33.20 6.66 -24.28
N ILE A 205 -33.31 5.42 -24.79
CA ILE A 205 -32.53 4.29 -24.23
C ILE A 205 -31.08 4.31 -24.68
N ILE A 206 -30.75 4.78 -25.87
CA ILE A 206 -29.39 4.83 -26.42
C ILE A 206 -28.38 5.48 -25.42
N PRO A 207 -28.63 6.67 -24.87
CA PRO A 207 -27.73 7.28 -23.89
C PRO A 207 -27.59 6.45 -22.59
N GLU A 208 -28.65 5.75 -22.14
CA GLU A 208 -28.60 4.91 -20.93
C GLU A 208 -27.73 3.68 -21.17
N THR A 209 -27.84 3.01 -22.32
CA THR A 209 -26.95 1.89 -22.71
C THR A 209 -25.51 2.34 -22.83
N ALA A 210 -25.26 3.51 -23.44
CA ALA A 210 -23.90 4.07 -23.55
C ALA A 210 -23.30 4.38 -22.17
N LYS A 211 -24.12 4.88 -21.24
CA LYS A 211 -23.71 5.12 -19.85
C LYS A 211 -23.39 3.81 -19.11
N ALA A 212 -24.23 2.78 -19.24
CA ALA A 212 -24.00 1.47 -18.64
C ALA A 212 -22.70 0.85 -19.15
N ARG A 213 -22.46 0.89 -20.48
CA ARG A 213 -21.22 0.45 -21.11
C ARG A 213 -19.98 1.19 -20.57
N ARG A 214 -20.04 2.50 -20.53
CA ARG A 214 -18.93 3.32 -19.98
C ARG A 214 -18.64 2.93 -18.53
N ASN A 215 -19.63 2.73 -17.69
CA ASN A 215 -19.45 2.34 -16.29
C ASN A 215 -18.74 0.98 -16.18
N TYR A 216 -19.12 0.01 -17.00
CA TYR A 216 -18.45 -1.29 -17.09
C TYR A 216 -16.99 -1.15 -17.55
N GLU A 217 -16.71 -0.39 -18.61
CA GLU A 217 -15.35 -0.15 -19.10
C GLU A 217 -14.47 0.55 -18.03
N MET A 218 -15.02 1.49 -17.29
CA MET A 218 -14.33 2.13 -16.17
C MET A 218 -13.99 1.13 -15.05
N ALA A 219 -14.91 0.23 -14.71
CA ALA A 219 -14.68 -0.82 -13.71
C ALA A 219 -13.57 -1.79 -14.18
N LEU A 220 -13.58 -2.21 -15.45
CA LEU A 220 -12.49 -3.01 -16.03
C LEU A 220 -11.13 -2.30 -15.95
N ASN A 221 -11.07 -1.00 -16.20
CA ASN A 221 -9.84 -0.23 -16.08
C ASN A 221 -9.34 -0.18 -14.62
N ASN A 222 -10.24 -0.07 -13.66
CA ASN A 222 -9.88 -0.13 -12.24
C ASN A 222 -9.33 -1.51 -11.85
N LEU A 223 -9.91 -2.60 -12.36
CA LEU A 223 -9.38 -3.95 -12.19
C LEU A 223 -7.98 -4.09 -12.76
N ARG A 224 -7.73 -3.59 -14.00
CA ARG A 224 -6.41 -3.59 -14.62
C ARG A 224 -5.38 -2.86 -13.76
N ASN A 225 -5.73 -1.69 -13.27
CA ASN A 225 -4.85 -0.90 -12.41
C ASN A 225 -4.47 -1.63 -11.12
N LEU A 226 -5.42 -2.34 -10.50
CA LEU A 226 -5.19 -3.06 -9.25
C LEU A 226 -4.34 -4.32 -9.46
N SER A 227 -4.58 -5.07 -10.54
CA SER A 227 -3.92 -6.34 -10.87
C SER A 227 -2.63 -6.16 -11.68
N GLY A 228 -2.34 -4.94 -12.19
CA GLY A 228 -1.19 -4.69 -13.04
C GLY A 228 -1.32 -5.26 -14.46
N ILE A 229 -2.51 -5.65 -14.89
CA ILE A 229 -2.78 -6.13 -16.24
C ILE A 229 -2.63 -4.95 -17.22
N PRO A 230 -1.92 -5.11 -18.36
CA PRO A 230 -1.77 -4.04 -19.35
C PRO A 230 -3.12 -3.55 -19.89
N VAL A 231 -3.20 -2.25 -20.18
CA VAL A 231 -4.46 -1.61 -20.65
C VAL A 231 -4.96 -2.20 -21.96
N ASP A 232 -4.05 -2.66 -22.81
CA ASP A 232 -4.37 -3.20 -24.15
C ASP A 232 -4.83 -4.67 -24.09
N THR A 233 -4.82 -5.33 -22.93
CA THR A 233 -5.26 -6.71 -22.79
C THR A 233 -6.79 -6.75 -22.71
N SER A 234 -7.41 -7.57 -23.58
CA SER A 234 -8.83 -7.88 -23.45
C SER A 234 -9.04 -8.78 -22.25
N ILE A 235 -9.88 -8.36 -21.31
CA ILE A 235 -10.22 -9.10 -20.09
C ILE A 235 -11.66 -9.57 -20.20
N GLU A 236 -11.89 -10.83 -19.95
CA GLU A 236 -13.21 -11.41 -19.73
C GLU A 236 -13.25 -12.00 -18.30
N LEU A 237 -14.27 -11.63 -17.52
CA LEU A 237 -14.40 -12.12 -16.15
C LEU A 237 -15.28 -13.36 -16.14
N GLU A 238 -14.82 -14.40 -15.45
CA GLU A 238 -15.58 -15.61 -15.20
C GLU A 238 -16.12 -15.60 -13.77
N GLY A 239 -17.46 -15.59 -13.65
CA GLY A 239 -18.17 -15.61 -12.38
C GLY A 239 -19.63 -15.24 -12.57
N ASP A 240 -20.43 -15.60 -11.58
CA ASP A 240 -21.84 -15.27 -11.54
C ASP A 240 -22.27 -14.88 -10.11
N PHE A 241 -23.59 -14.70 -9.94
CA PHE A 241 -24.23 -14.37 -8.68
C PHE A 241 -25.15 -15.51 -8.16
N ASP A 242 -24.99 -16.71 -8.70
CA ASP A 242 -25.89 -17.84 -8.39
C ASP A 242 -25.54 -18.47 -7.03
N GLU A 243 -24.27 -18.38 -6.62
CA GLU A 243 -23.79 -18.89 -5.35
C GLU A 243 -23.24 -17.77 -4.47
N TYR A 244 -23.65 -17.72 -3.21
CA TYR A 244 -23.11 -16.82 -2.19
C TYR A 244 -23.00 -17.53 -0.84
N PRO A 245 -22.02 -17.15 0.01
CA PRO A 245 -21.80 -17.80 1.30
C PRO A 245 -23.02 -17.71 2.22
N PRO A 246 -23.26 -18.71 3.06
CA PRO A 246 -24.35 -18.64 4.05
C PRO A 246 -24.05 -17.54 5.08
N MET A 247 -25.10 -16.92 5.60
CA MET A 247 -24.98 -15.95 6.68
C MET A 247 -24.41 -16.63 7.95
N PRO A 248 -23.42 -16.01 8.64
CA PRO A 248 -22.97 -16.49 9.95
C PRO A 248 -24.12 -16.51 10.97
N ASP A 249 -24.27 -17.64 11.67
CA ASP A 249 -25.36 -17.79 12.66
C ASP A 249 -25.29 -16.80 13.81
N ASN A 250 -24.08 -16.45 14.24
CA ASN A 250 -23.84 -15.56 15.37
C ASN A 250 -22.67 -14.60 15.10
N MET A 251 -22.73 -13.43 15.75
CA MET A 251 -21.59 -12.54 15.82
C MET A 251 -20.46 -13.21 16.60
N MET A 252 -19.22 -13.10 16.08
CA MET A 252 -18.03 -13.64 16.75
C MET A 252 -17.78 -12.96 18.08
N PRO A 253 -17.26 -13.71 19.11
CA PRO A 253 -16.81 -13.08 20.34
C PRO A 253 -15.76 -12.00 20.07
N PHE A 254 -15.99 -10.80 20.60
CA PHE A 254 -15.19 -9.61 20.29
C PHE A 254 -13.69 -9.79 20.60
N GLU A 255 -13.35 -10.43 21.73
CA GLU A 255 -11.95 -10.73 22.07
C GLU A 255 -11.26 -11.68 21.07
N SER A 256 -12.03 -12.54 20.40
CA SER A 256 -11.50 -13.39 19.33
C SER A 256 -11.19 -12.58 18.07
N VAL A 257 -12.06 -11.63 17.74
CA VAL A 257 -11.84 -10.69 16.63
C VAL A 257 -10.56 -9.89 16.85
N LEU A 258 -10.38 -9.29 18.03
CA LEU A 258 -9.19 -8.49 18.36
C LEU A 258 -7.89 -9.29 18.20
N ARG A 259 -7.90 -10.59 18.59
CA ARG A 259 -6.73 -11.46 18.45
C ARG A 259 -6.39 -11.79 17.00
N GLN A 260 -7.38 -11.88 16.13
CA GLN A 260 -7.21 -12.22 14.72
C GLN A 260 -6.85 -11.02 13.85
N ARG A 261 -7.15 -9.79 14.28
CA ARG A 261 -6.91 -8.57 13.51
C ARG A 261 -5.43 -8.15 13.55
N PRO A 262 -4.74 -8.17 12.40
CA PRO A 262 -3.33 -7.78 12.34
C PRO A 262 -3.12 -6.27 12.57
N ASP A 263 -4.07 -5.41 12.19
CA ASP A 263 -4.01 -3.95 12.44
C ASP A 263 -4.03 -3.63 13.94
N PHE A 264 -4.91 -4.24 14.72
CA PHE A 264 -4.95 -4.08 16.18
C PHE A 264 -3.70 -4.64 16.84
N ASN A 265 -3.24 -5.81 16.39
CA ASN A 265 -2.01 -6.42 16.90
C ASN A 265 -0.78 -5.57 16.56
N ALA A 266 -0.73 -4.89 15.40
CA ALA A 266 0.32 -3.93 15.08
C ALA A 266 0.36 -2.77 16.09
N LEU A 267 -0.81 -2.23 16.48
CA LEU A 267 -0.92 -1.18 17.48
C LEU A 267 -0.43 -1.62 18.88
N LEU A 268 -0.68 -2.88 19.27
CA LEU A 268 -0.12 -3.46 20.50
C LEU A 268 1.41 -3.60 20.44
N TRP A 269 1.98 -3.87 19.26
CA TRP A 269 3.43 -3.87 19.08
C TRP A 269 4.00 -2.44 19.06
N GLU A 270 3.24 -1.45 18.59
CA GLU A 270 3.63 -0.04 18.74
C GLU A 270 3.72 0.37 20.21
N GLU A 271 2.77 -0.02 21.06
CA GLU A 271 2.86 0.22 22.51
C GLU A 271 4.14 -0.35 23.11
N LYS A 272 4.48 -1.62 22.78
CA LYS A 272 5.74 -2.24 23.22
C LYS A 272 6.95 -1.46 22.75
N LEU A 273 6.92 -0.95 21.51
CA LEU A 273 7.99 -0.13 20.94
C LEU A 273 8.12 1.20 21.71
N ARG A 274 7.01 1.90 22.00
CA ARG A 274 7.00 3.13 22.83
C ARG A 274 7.50 2.89 24.24
N SER A 275 7.10 1.78 24.86
CA SER A 275 7.61 1.36 26.18
C SER A 275 9.12 1.11 26.16
N THR A 276 9.64 0.47 25.10
CA THR A 276 11.08 0.27 24.93
C THR A 276 11.81 1.60 24.70
N ASN A 277 11.22 2.54 23.93
CA ASN A 277 11.77 3.89 23.77
C ASN A 277 11.82 4.65 25.09
N LEU A 278 10.77 4.59 25.91
CA LEU A 278 10.79 5.15 27.27
C LEU A 278 11.95 4.56 28.12
N SER A 279 12.14 3.25 28.03
CA SER A 279 13.26 2.57 28.72
C SER A 279 14.63 3.04 28.18
N ALA A 280 14.76 3.23 26.87
CA ALA A 280 15.95 3.76 26.24
C ALA A 280 16.27 5.19 26.74
N LYS A 281 15.24 6.07 26.84
CA LYS A 281 15.41 7.44 27.37
C LYS A 281 15.81 7.44 28.85
N LYS A 282 15.26 6.54 29.66
CA LYS A 282 15.70 6.34 31.04
C LYS A 282 17.15 5.84 31.12
N SER A 283 17.54 4.95 30.19
CA SER A 283 18.92 4.42 30.14
C SER A 283 19.97 5.45 29.78
N ALA A 284 19.57 6.61 29.21
CA ALA A 284 20.51 7.70 28.92
C ALA A 284 21.11 8.36 30.17
N PHE A 285 20.57 8.11 31.37
CA PHE A 285 21.18 8.50 32.65
C PHE A 285 22.27 7.54 33.11
N LEU A 286 22.40 6.37 32.49
CA LEU A 286 23.35 5.34 32.91
C LEU A 286 24.71 5.55 32.25
N PRO A 287 25.81 5.05 32.85
CA PRO A 287 27.15 5.14 32.26
C PRO A 287 27.23 4.47 30.90
N THR A 288 28.08 5.02 30.03
CA THR A 288 28.50 4.39 28.77
C THR A 288 30.00 4.15 28.78
N LEU A 289 30.44 3.00 28.29
CA LEU A 289 31.83 2.60 28.21
C LEU A 289 32.17 2.34 26.74
N THR A 290 33.18 3.06 26.23
CA THR A 290 33.69 2.88 24.86
C THR A 290 35.18 2.55 24.89
N GLY A 291 35.62 1.57 24.09
CA GLY A 291 36.98 1.24 23.83
C GLY A 291 37.44 1.87 22.52
N SER A 292 38.71 2.33 22.49
CA SER A 292 39.32 2.84 21.27
C SER A 292 40.72 2.25 21.08
N PHE A 293 41.10 2.03 19.82
CA PHE A 293 42.43 1.64 19.42
C PHE A 293 42.79 2.46 18.20
N VAL A 294 43.85 3.25 18.29
CA VAL A 294 44.21 4.23 17.27
C VAL A 294 45.69 4.07 16.91
N TYR A 295 45.96 3.90 15.65
CA TYR A 295 47.29 4.12 15.09
C TYR A 295 47.28 5.46 14.36
N ALA A 296 48.11 6.40 14.84
CA ALA A 296 48.28 7.71 14.25
C ALA A 296 49.68 7.83 13.65
N TYR A 297 49.77 8.26 12.41
CA TYR A 297 50.99 8.62 11.73
C TYR A 297 50.95 10.09 11.40
N SER A 298 52.06 10.82 11.66
CA SER A 298 52.22 12.22 11.28
C SER A 298 53.57 12.45 10.70
N ALA A 299 53.68 13.31 9.70
CA ALA A 299 54.95 13.75 9.11
C ALA A 299 54.88 15.24 8.77
N GLN A 300 56.02 15.94 8.90
CA GLN A 300 56.12 17.37 8.60
C GLN A 300 57.35 17.63 7.77
N SER A 301 57.26 18.52 6.78
CA SER A 301 58.41 18.90 5.93
C SER A 301 58.20 20.28 5.29
N ASP A 302 59.28 20.96 5.02
CA ASP A 302 59.26 22.18 4.19
C ASP A 302 59.26 21.85 2.68
N TYR A 303 59.41 20.58 2.31
CA TYR A 303 59.40 20.07 0.94
C TYR A 303 58.33 19.03 0.74
N TRP A 304 58.04 18.63 -0.49
CA TRP A 304 57.13 17.54 -0.81
C TRP A 304 57.72 16.16 -0.50
N LYS A 305 58.05 15.94 0.79
CA LYS A 305 58.57 14.68 1.31
C LYS A 305 57.98 14.41 2.68
N LEU A 306 57.89 13.14 3.03
CA LEU A 306 57.53 12.71 4.38
C LEU A 306 58.82 12.69 5.22
N GLU A 307 59.07 13.76 5.93
CA GLU A 307 60.21 13.93 6.85
C GLU A 307 59.68 14.17 8.27
N GLN A 308 60.51 14.02 9.27
CA GLN A 308 60.14 14.20 10.68
C GLN A 308 58.83 13.44 11.02
N ASP A 309 58.81 12.15 10.66
CA ASP A 309 57.63 11.30 10.85
C ASP A 309 57.60 10.68 12.25
N ASN A 310 56.36 10.49 12.75
CA ASN A 310 56.07 9.82 14.00
C ASN A 310 54.92 8.86 13.82
N GLY A 311 55.08 7.62 14.33
CA GLY A 311 54.01 6.64 14.47
C GLY A 311 53.64 6.46 15.94
N LEU A 312 52.36 6.56 16.28
CA LEU A 312 51.87 6.42 17.64
C LEU A 312 50.74 5.42 17.68
N LEU A 313 50.85 4.42 18.57
CA LEU A 313 49.82 3.42 18.80
C LEU A 313 49.23 3.66 20.18
N MET A 314 47.91 3.86 20.22
CA MET A 314 47.19 4.16 21.46
C MET A 314 45.99 3.19 21.64
N ALA A 315 45.79 2.74 22.86
CA ALA A 315 44.58 2.04 23.28
C ALA A 315 43.99 2.77 24.48
N GLY A 316 42.67 2.95 24.47
CA GLY A 316 42.01 3.68 25.52
C GLY A 316 40.61 3.15 25.83
N VAL A 317 40.15 3.41 27.04
CA VAL A 317 38.80 3.16 27.49
C VAL A 317 38.24 4.45 28.03
N ASN A 318 37.07 4.85 27.55
CA ASN A 318 36.36 6.04 27.99
C ASN A 318 35.09 5.67 28.70
N LEU A 319 34.91 6.12 29.96
CA LEU A 319 33.70 6.02 30.76
C LEU A 319 33.04 7.39 30.80
N SER A 320 31.82 7.51 30.29
CA SER A 320 31.02 8.74 30.31
C SER A 320 29.78 8.54 31.17
N ILE A 321 29.61 9.42 32.17
CA ILE A 321 28.45 9.41 33.09
C ILE A 321 27.84 10.82 33.07
N PRO A 322 26.62 11.01 32.57
CA PRO A 322 25.96 12.31 32.61
C PRO A 322 25.49 12.62 34.05
N ILE A 323 26.09 13.62 34.69
CA ILE A 323 25.76 14.02 36.06
C ILE A 323 24.63 15.06 36.04
N TYR A 324 24.73 16.07 35.20
CA TYR A 324 23.74 17.12 35.04
C TYR A 324 23.65 17.59 33.58
N THR A 325 22.42 17.64 33.07
CA THR A 325 22.15 17.96 31.65
C THR A 325 21.17 19.13 31.46
N GLY A 326 21.05 20.02 32.46
CA GLY A 326 20.13 21.16 32.43
C GLY A 326 18.66 20.78 32.27
N GLY A 327 18.26 19.57 32.75
CA GLY A 327 16.89 19.08 32.61
C GLY A 327 16.56 18.39 31.26
N TYR A 328 17.51 18.36 30.30
CA TYR A 328 17.26 17.78 28.95
C TYR A 328 16.83 16.31 29.01
N LEU A 329 17.59 15.47 29.74
CA LEU A 329 17.27 14.03 29.82
C LEU A 329 15.93 13.77 30.53
N SER A 330 15.61 14.53 31.57
CA SER A 330 14.32 14.41 32.26
C SER A 330 13.14 14.78 31.36
N SER A 331 13.29 15.83 30.55
CA SER A 331 12.30 16.24 29.55
C SER A 331 12.12 15.19 28.45
N GLU A 332 13.21 14.55 27.99
CA GLU A 332 13.14 13.44 27.03
C GLU A 332 12.40 12.21 27.59
N VAL A 333 12.62 11.87 28.87
CA VAL A 333 11.86 10.80 29.54
C VAL A 333 10.38 11.17 29.66
N GLN A 334 10.07 12.42 30.04
CA GLN A 334 8.70 12.89 30.11
C GLN A 334 8.00 12.84 28.75
N ARG A 335 8.68 13.29 27.68
CA ARG A 335 8.18 13.20 26.30
C ARG A 335 7.87 11.75 25.94
N ALA A 336 8.80 10.82 26.15
CA ALA A 336 8.60 9.41 25.82
C ALA A 336 7.45 8.78 26.62
N ARG A 337 7.23 9.22 27.89
CA ARG A 337 6.09 8.79 28.69
C ARG A 337 4.77 9.29 28.12
N ILE A 338 4.71 10.55 27.70
CA ILE A 338 3.50 11.13 27.07
C ILE A 338 3.18 10.39 25.77
N GLU A 339 4.20 10.09 24.92
CA GLU A 339 4.00 9.32 23.69
C GLU A 339 3.48 7.90 23.95
N LEU A 340 3.97 7.23 25.01
CA LEU A 340 3.42 5.92 25.42
C LEU A 340 1.95 6.04 25.86
N ASN A 341 1.63 7.03 26.70
CA ASN A 341 0.24 7.25 27.14
C ASN A 341 -0.69 7.56 25.96
N LYS A 342 -0.23 8.38 24.99
CA LYS A 342 -0.99 8.64 23.75
C LYS A 342 -1.30 7.33 22.99
N THR A 343 -0.32 6.44 22.88
CA THR A 343 -0.52 5.14 22.22
C THR A 343 -1.53 4.28 23.00
N GLN A 344 -1.51 4.30 24.33
CA GLN A 344 -2.49 3.59 25.15
C GLN A 344 -3.92 4.11 24.93
N VAL A 345 -4.10 5.44 24.92
CA VAL A 345 -5.41 6.04 24.58
C VAL A 345 -5.84 5.66 23.16
N SER A 346 -4.89 5.62 22.20
CA SER A 346 -5.20 5.18 20.84
C SER A 346 -5.64 3.71 20.77
N ILE A 347 -5.07 2.83 21.60
CA ILE A 347 -5.49 1.42 21.72
C ILE A 347 -6.94 1.34 22.20
N ASP A 348 -7.28 2.07 23.25
CA ASP A 348 -8.65 2.06 23.81
C ASP A 348 -9.66 2.60 22.79
N THR A 349 -9.33 3.74 22.14
CA THR A 349 -10.17 4.32 21.09
C THR A 349 -10.33 3.37 19.89
N ASN A 350 -9.24 2.73 19.46
CA ASN A 350 -9.30 1.79 18.34
C ASN A 350 -10.10 0.53 18.68
N ARG A 351 -10.02 0.06 19.94
CA ARG A 351 -10.84 -1.05 20.42
C ARG A 351 -12.35 -0.75 20.33
N GLU A 352 -12.75 0.46 20.73
CA GLU A 352 -14.16 0.92 20.61
C GLU A 352 -14.59 1.05 19.14
N GLN A 353 -13.71 1.60 18.29
CA GLN A 353 -13.96 1.71 16.86
C GLN A 353 -14.15 0.34 16.21
N ILE A 354 -13.30 -0.64 16.53
CA ILE A 354 -13.43 -2.01 16.03
C ILE A 354 -14.74 -2.64 16.48
N TYR A 355 -15.15 -2.43 17.75
CA TYR A 355 -16.44 -2.94 18.24
C TYR A 355 -17.60 -2.40 17.41
N ASN A 356 -17.62 -1.09 17.17
CA ASN A 356 -18.64 -0.43 16.36
C ASN A 356 -18.59 -0.89 14.89
N GLU A 357 -17.38 -1.02 14.31
CA GLU A 357 -17.19 -1.51 12.95
C GLU A 357 -17.76 -2.92 12.78
N VAL A 358 -17.39 -3.85 13.65
CA VAL A 358 -17.86 -5.25 13.61
C VAL A 358 -19.38 -5.32 13.78
N SER A 359 -19.94 -4.56 14.73
CA SER A 359 -21.40 -4.52 14.97
C SER A 359 -22.14 -3.97 13.75
N ASN A 360 -21.66 -2.88 13.17
CA ASN A 360 -22.30 -2.26 12.00
C ASN A 360 -22.25 -3.18 10.77
N ILE A 361 -21.10 -3.81 10.51
CA ILE A 361 -20.96 -4.73 9.37
C ILE A 361 -21.85 -5.97 9.55
N TYR A 362 -21.97 -6.48 10.79
CA TYR A 362 -22.91 -7.59 11.05
C TYR A 362 -24.36 -7.22 10.78
N LEU A 363 -24.78 -6.01 11.17
CA LEU A 363 -26.14 -5.50 10.87
C LEU A 363 -26.36 -5.30 9.37
N GLN A 364 -25.37 -4.76 8.65
CA GLN A 364 -25.42 -4.61 7.18
C GLN A 364 -25.51 -5.97 6.49
N LEU A 365 -24.73 -6.96 6.94
CA LEU A 365 -24.75 -8.31 6.40
C LEU A 365 -26.14 -8.96 6.58
N LYS A 366 -26.74 -8.80 7.76
CA LYS A 366 -28.08 -9.31 8.06
C LYS A 366 -29.16 -8.64 7.18
N GLU A 367 -29.10 -7.32 7.05
CA GLU A 367 -30.03 -6.55 6.21
C GLU A 367 -29.89 -6.95 4.73
N ALA A 368 -28.66 -7.01 4.21
CA ALA A 368 -28.39 -7.38 2.83
C ALA A 368 -28.87 -8.81 2.52
N HIS A 369 -28.67 -9.76 3.44
CA HIS A 369 -29.20 -11.12 3.30
C HIS A 369 -30.71 -11.16 3.22
N GLN A 370 -31.43 -10.40 4.08
CA GLN A 370 -32.88 -10.32 4.03
C GLN A 370 -33.40 -9.68 2.74
N ARG A 371 -32.67 -8.71 2.20
CA ARG A 371 -32.99 -8.01 0.95
C ARG A 371 -32.94 -8.92 -0.27
N ILE A 372 -32.06 -9.94 -0.30
CA ILE A 372 -31.99 -10.91 -1.40
C ILE A 372 -33.35 -11.64 -1.54
N ALA A 373 -33.88 -12.16 -0.45
CA ALA A 373 -35.16 -12.90 -0.49
C ALA A 373 -36.34 -12.02 -1.00
N SER A 374 -36.36 -10.74 -0.58
CA SER A 374 -37.39 -9.79 -1.05
C SER A 374 -37.18 -9.44 -2.52
N ALA A 375 -35.94 -9.24 -2.97
CA ALA A 375 -35.64 -8.94 -4.37
C ALA A 375 -35.93 -10.13 -5.28
N GLU A 376 -35.65 -11.35 -4.84
CA GLU A 376 -35.98 -12.58 -5.56
C GLU A 376 -37.49 -12.76 -5.75
N ALA A 377 -38.26 -12.54 -4.68
CA ALA A 377 -39.73 -12.60 -4.77
C ALA A 377 -40.31 -11.54 -5.74
N THR A 378 -39.73 -10.33 -5.70
CA THR A 378 -40.08 -9.24 -6.63
C THR A 378 -39.72 -9.58 -8.08
N LEU A 379 -38.55 -10.16 -8.32
CA LEU A 379 -38.13 -10.61 -9.64
C LEU A 379 -39.07 -11.66 -10.21
N LYS A 380 -39.40 -12.71 -9.43
CA LYS A 380 -40.33 -13.75 -9.86
C LYS A 380 -41.75 -13.19 -10.21
N ALA A 381 -42.22 -12.22 -9.44
CA ALA A 381 -43.51 -11.56 -9.71
C ALA A 381 -43.44 -10.70 -10.98
N ALA A 382 -42.37 -9.94 -11.17
CA ALA A 382 -42.18 -9.09 -12.34
C ALA A 382 -41.96 -9.91 -13.62
N GLU A 383 -41.24 -11.02 -13.56
CA GLU A 383 -41.05 -11.96 -14.67
C GLU A 383 -42.41 -12.53 -15.12
N LYS A 384 -43.20 -13.00 -14.18
CA LYS A 384 -44.58 -13.54 -14.48
C LYS A 384 -45.49 -12.47 -15.07
N ALA A 385 -45.43 -11.24 -14.55
CA ALA A 385 -46.21 -10.13 -15.09
C ALA A 385 -45.79 -9.80 -16.51
N PHE A 386 -44.49 -9.81 -16.79
CA PHE A 386 -43.96 -9.59 -18.14
C PHE A 386 -44.39 -10.71 -19.10
N GLN A 387 -44.25 -11.99 -18.74
CA GLN A 387 -44.71 -13.12 -19.56
C GLN A 387 -46.23 -13.05 -19.90
N ILE A 388 -47.07 -12.66 -18.91
CA ILE A 388 -48.51 -12.44 -19.15
C ILE A 388 -48.72 -11.28 -20.12
N ALA A 389 -48.05 -10.15 -19.91
CA ALA A 389 -48.19 -8.97 -20.77
C ALA A 389 -47.72 -9.26 -22.21
N GLU A 390 -46.67 -10.01 -22.38
CA GLU A 390 -46.12 -10.43 -23.70
C GLU A 390 -47.11 -11.32 -24.44
N THR A 391 -47.61 -12.39 -23.78
CA THR A 391 -48.60 -13.30 -24.37
C THR A 391 -49.93 -12.59 -24.73
N THR A 392 -50.36 -11.67 -23.85
CA THR A 392 -51.62 -10.90 -24.06
C THR A 392 -51.45 -9.90 -25.20
N ALA A 393 -50.28 -9.27 -25.32
CA ALA A 393 -49.97 -8.35 -26.41
C ALA A 393 -49.85 -9.05 -27.79
N GLN A 394 -49.27 -10.27 -27.81
CA GLN A 394 -49.25 -11.10 -29.02
C GLN A 394 -50.64 -11.47 -29.53
N ASN A 395 -51.59 -11.65 -28.62
CA ASN A 395 -53.00 -11.92 -28.97
C ASN A 395 -53.83 -10.64 -29.23
N GLY A 396 -53.22 -9.46 -29.19
CA GLY A 396 -53.88 -8.18 -29.43
C GLY A 396 -54.78 -7.68 -28.29
N LEU A 397 -54.64 -8.29 -27.09
CA LEU A 397 -55.48 -8.01 -25.92
C LEU A 397 -54.81 -7.08 -24.88
N ALA A 398 -53.51 -6.78 -25.05
CA ALA A 398 -52.79 -5.80 -24.21
C ALA A 398 -52.33 -4.60 -25.06
N THR A 399 -52.32 -3.44 -24.42
CA THR A 399 -51.77 -2.24 -25.03
C THR A 399 -50.23 -2.27 -25.05
N GLN A 400 -49.61 -1.56 -25.98
CA GLN A 400 -48.15 -1.39 -26.04
C GLN A 400 -47.59 -0.77 -24.73
N LEU A 401 -48.39 0.08 -24.07
CA LEU A 401 -48.02 0.68 -22.78
C LEU A 401 -47.91 -0.39 -21.67
N GLN A 402 -48.90 -1.30 -21.59
CA GLN A 402 -48.86 -2.38 -20.60
C GLN A 402 -47.68 -3.33 -20.77
N LEU A 403 -47.36 -3.73 -22.02
CA LEU A 403 -46.21 -4.55 -22.31
C LEU A 403 -44.91 -3.82 -21.94
N LYS A 404 -44.81 -2.54 -22.28
CA LYS A 404 -43.69 -1.69 -21.93
C LYS A 404 -43.47 -1.61 -20.43
N ASP A 405 -44.51 -1.31 -19.66
CA ASP A 405 -44.39 -1.12 -18.21
C ASP A 405 -44.04 -2.44 -17.50
N ALA A 406 -44.60 -3.56 -17.97
CA ALA A 406 -44.23 -4.89 -17.49
C ALA A 406 -42.73 -5.23 -17.77
N ARG A 407 -42.25 -4.90 -18.96
CA ARG A 407 -40.81 -5.10 -19.32
C ARG A 407 -39.89 -4.23 -18.47
N LEU A 408 -40.18 -2.94 -18.28
CA LEU A 408 -39.42 -2.05 -17.42
C LEU A 408 -39.40 -2.56 -15.98
N GLY A 409 -40.56 -3.04 -15.48
CA GLY A 409 -40.66 -3.66 -14.16
C GLY A 409 -39.75 -4.88 -14.01
N PHE A 410 -39.73 -5.74 -15.03
CA PHE A 410 -38.87 -6.93 -15.04
C PHE A 410 -37.38 -6.58 -15.11
N ASP A 411 -37.00 -5.68 -16.03
CA ASP A 411 -35.56 -5.25 -16.15
C ASP A 411 -35.10 -4.61 -14.84
N GLN A 412 -35.90 -3.75 -14.21
CA GLN A 412 -35.57 -3.12 -12.92
C GLN A 412 -35.51 -4.14 -11.77
N ALA A 413 -36.45 -5.09 -11.71
CA ALA A 413 -36.42 -6.14 -10.69
C ALA A 413 -35.19 -7.03 -10.85
N THR A 414 -34.75 -7.33 -12.08
CA THR A 414 -33.56 -8.09 -12.38
C THR A 414 -32.29 -7.35 -11.91
N MET A 415 -32.18 -6.05 -12.20
CA MET A 415 -31.07 -5.23 -11.72
C MET A 415 -31.02 -5.16 -10.19
N ASN A 416 -32.18 -4.99 -9.54
CA ASN A 416 -32.29 -4.93 -8.09
C ASN A 416 -31.91 -6.26 -7.42
N TYR A 417 -32.24 -7.38 -8.03
CA TYR A 417 -31.86 -8.71 -7.53
C TYR A 417 -30.34 -8.90 -7.56
N TYR A 418 -29.68 -8.63 -8.69
CA TYR A 418 -28.23 -8.73 -8.77
C TYR A 418 -27.53 -7.73 -7.85
N ALA A 419 -28.07 -6.51 -7.71
CA ALA A 419 -27.56 -5.53 -6.77
C ALA A 419 -27.67 -6.01 -5.31
N ALA A 420 -28.77 -6.66 -4.93
CA ALA A 420 -28.95 -7.20 -3.58
C ALA A 420 -27.93 -8.31 -3.26
N ILE A 421 -27.62 -9.19 -4.21
CA ILE A 421 -26.60 -10.22 -4.04
C ILE A 421 -25.21 -9.59 -3.94
N PHE A 422 -24.89 -8.63 -4.80
CA PHE A 422 -23.63 -7.90 -4.74
C PHE A 422 -23.45 -7.20 -3.38
N ASP A 423 -24.48 -6.53 -2.87
CA ASP A 423 -24.42 -5.85 -1.58
C ASP A 423 -24.14 -6.85 -0.43
N TYR A 424 -24.75 -8.04 -0.50
CA TYR A 424 -24.49 -9.12 0.45
C TYR A 424 -23.06 -9.65 0.35
N LEU A 425 -22.55 -9.92 -0.87
CA LEU A 425 -21.16 -10.35 -1.09
C LEU A 425 -20.17 -9.29 -0.59
N ASN A 426 -20.44 -8.03 -0.88
CA ASN A 426 -19.59 -6.93 -0.41
C ASN A 426 -19.58 -6.83 1.13
N ALA A 427 -20.75 -6.98 1.77
CA ALA A 427 -20.84 -7.04 3.24
C ALA A 427 -20.10 -8.27 3.81
N THR A 428 -20.13 -9.41 3.10
CA THR A 428 -19.39 -10.63 3.47
C THR A 428 -17.87 -10.39 3.40
N PHE A 429 -17.34 -9.77 2.33
CA PHE A 429 -15.92 -9.46 2.22
C PHE A 429 -15.45 -8.46 3.28
N GLN A 430 -16.31 -7.50 3.63
CA GLN A 430 -16.04 -6.59 4.74
C GLN A 430 -16.08 -7.34 6.08
N TRP A 431 -17.03 -8.27 6.27
CA TRP A 431 -17.09 -9.10 7.46
C TRP A 431 -15.82 -9.96 7.65
N GLU A 432 -15.35 -10.61 6.59
CA GLU A 432 -14.09 -11.34 6.61
C GLU A 432 -12.92 -10.42 7.06
N ARG A 433 -12.83 -9.24 6.47
CA ARG A 433 -11.78 -8.25 6.80
C ARG A 433 -11.87 -7.79 8.26
N VAL A 434 -13.05 -7.39 8.73
CA VAL A 434 -13.18 -6.84 10.09
C VAL A 434 -13.04 -7.91 11.16
N THR A 435 -13.25 -9.18 10.83
CA THR A 435 -13.00 -10.33 11.73
C THR A 435 -11.61 -10.91 11.60
N GLY A 436 -10.78 -10.42 10.66
CA GLY A 436 -9.42 -10.89 10.44
C GLY A 436 -9.32 -12.26 9.74
N ARG A 437 -10.32 -12.65 8.96
CA ARG A 437 -10.45 -13.96 8.28
C ARG A 437 -10.46 -13.83 6.76
N VAL A 438 -9.69 -12.96 6.20
CA VAL A 438 -9.57 -12.85 4.73
C VAL A 438 -8.75 -14.02 4.21
N GLU A 439 -9.41 -14.89 3.42
CA GLU A 439 -8.79 -16.00 2.68
C GLU A 439 -8.38 -15.57 1.25
#